data_bed294c0ee3b2d03cac7150bdd584e3e
#
_entry.id   bed294c0ee3b2d03cac7150bdd584e3e
#
_cell.length_a   1.000
_cell.length_b   1.000
_cell.length_c   1.000
_cell.angle_alpha   90.00
_cell.angle_beta   90.00
_cell.angle_gamma   90.00
#
_symmetry.space_group_name_H-M   'P 1'
#
loop_
_entity.id
_entity.type
_entity.pdbx_description
1 polymer ?
#
loop_
_entity_poly.entity_id
_entity_poly.type
_entity_poly.pdbx_seq_one_letter_code
_entity_poly.pdbx_strand_id
1 'polypeptide(L)'
;LHLLSRRQRQMCIRDRDNKDATYVRQFLGRMLFPGDAGVKKVRVLSGGEKVRVMLSKLMISGANVLIVDEPTDHLDMESITALNNGLIKFPGVLLFSSRDHQVVQTTANRIMEIVNGKLIDKITTYDEYLENDEMARKRAVYTTDGMDADN
;
A
#
# COMPACT_ATOMS: atom_id res chain seq x y z
N LEU A 1 5.23 -2.63 18.33
CA LEU A 1 5.28 -3.45 17.09
C LEU A 1 6.66 -4.11 16.89
N HIS A 2 7.14 -4.84 17.91
CA HIS A 2 8.43 -5.53 17.92
C HIS A 2 8.27 -7.01 18.26
N LEU A 3 7.46 -7.79 17.51
CA LEU A 3 7.36 -9.23 17.76
C LEU A 3 7.12 -10.04 16.48
N LEU A 4 8.03 -9.90 15.52
CA LEU A 4 8.38 -11.02 14.68
C LEU A 4 9.83 -11.37 14.99
N SER A 5 10.06 -12.51 15.63
CA SER A 5 11.37 -12.94 16.07
C SER A 5 12.35 -12.98 14.89
N ARG A 6 13.63 -12.65 15.12
CA ARG A 6 14.70 -12.74 14.10
C ARG A 6 14.72 -14.10 13.40
N ARG A 7 14.29 -15.17 14.05
CA ARG A 7 14.16 -16.53 13.51
C ARG A 7 13.09 -16.64 12.42
N GLN A 8 11.91 -16.01 12.58
CA GLN A 8 10.85 -16.01 11.56
C GLN A 8 11.27 -15.20 10.33
N ARG A 9 11.97 -14.07 10.52
CA ARG A 9 12.56 -13.31 9.41
C ARG A 9 13.58 -14.12 8.60
N GLN A 10 14.44 -14.89 9.27
CA GLN A 10 15.42 -15.75 8.60
C GLN A 10 14.79 -16.96 7.93
N MET A 11 13.74 -17.56 8.51
CA MET A 11 13.02 -18.69 7.92
C MET A 11 12.26 -18.27 6.64
N CYS A 12 11.58 -17.12 6.65
CA CYS A 12 10.91 -16.57 5.47
C CYS A 12 11.88 -16.16 4.35
N ILE A 13 13.13 -15.82 4.66
CA ILE A 13 14.16 -15.50 3.68
C ILE A 13 14.80 -16.79 3.12
N ARG A 14 15.00 -17.81 3.93
CA ARG A 14 15.67 -19.06 3.51
C ARG A 14 14.86 -19.91 2.54
N ASP A 15 13.53 -19.98 2.70
CA ASP A 15 12.68 -20.78 1.79
C ASP A 15 12.46 -20.11 0.42
N ARG A 16 13.03 -18.91 0.20
CA ARG A 16 12.82 -18.09 -1.01
C ARG A 16 14.10 -17.75 -1.78
N ASP A 17 15.23 -18.23 -1.35
CA ASP A 17 16.51 -18.00 -2.05
C ASP A 17 16.57 -18.65 -3.44
N ASN A 18 15.52 -19.34 -3.86
CA ASN A 18 15.42 -20.04 -5.13
C ASN A 18 14.39 -19.43 -6.11
N LYS A 19 14.08 -18.15 -6.00
CA LYS A 19 13.31 -17.49 -7.06
C LYS A 19 14.22 -17.26 -8.24
N ASP A 20 13.96 -18.00 -9.31
CA ASP A 20 14.64 -17.87 -10.59
C ASP A 20 14.73 -16.40 -11.00
N ALA A 21 15.90 -15.95 -11.44
CA ALA A 21 16.15 -14.60 -11.94
C ALA A 21 15.13 -14.18 -13.00
N THR A 22 14.62 -15.15 -13.77
CA THR A 22 13.54 -14.97 -14.75
C THR A 22 12.25 -14.51 -14.10
N TYR A 23 11.83 -15.12 -12.99
CA TYR A 23 10.64 -14.70 -12.25
C TYR A 23 10.76 -13.26 -11.71
N VAL A 24 11.90 -12.92 -11.12
CA VAL A 24 12.16 -11.58 -10.59
C VAL A 24 12.12 -10.54 -11.72
N ARG A 25 12.73 -10.83 -12.87
CA ARG A 25 12.72 -9.93 -14.05
C ARG A 25 11.30 -9.75 -14.61
N GLN A 26 10.52 -10.81 -14.72
CA GLN A 26 9.14 -10.75 -15.16
C GLN A 26 8.28 -9.91 -14.20
N PHE A 27 8.48 -10.06 -12.89
CA PHE A 27 7.78 -9.27 -11.89
C PHE A 27 8.16 -7.79 -11.99
N LEU A 28 9.46 -7.48 -12.07
CA LEU A 28 9.94 -6.11 -12.25
C LEU A 28 9.41 -5.49 -13.56
N GLY A 29 9.32 -6.28 -14.64
CA GLY A 29 8.73 -5.83 -15.91
C GLY A 29 7.26 -5.37 -15.76
N ARG A 30 6.48 -6.05 -14.91
CA ARG A 30 5.09 -5.64 -14.59
C ARG A 30 5.03 -4.33 -13.79
N MET A 31 6.11 -3.98 -13.10
CA MET A 31 6.27 -2.73 -12.35
C MET A 31 6.97 -1.65 -13.19
N LEU A 32 6.85 -1.71 -14.51
CA LEU A 32 7.47 -0.79 -15.47
C LEU A 32 9.01 -0.71 -15.38
N PHE A 33 9.66 -1.86 -15.19
CA PHE A 33 11.10 -2.01 -15.38
C PHE A 33 11.35 -2.83 -16.66
N PRO A 34 11.33 -2.22 -17.83
CA PRO A 34 11.60 -2.95 -19.08
C PRO A 34 13.05 -3.45 -19.11
N GLY A 35 13.25 -4.66 -19.62
CA GLY A 35 14.50 -5.36 -19.91
C GLY A 35 15.77 -4.83 -19.24
N ASP A 36 16.35 -3.78 -19.83
CA ASP A 36 17.64 -3.22 -19.39
C ASP A 36 17.54 -2.44 -18.06
N ALA A 37 16.39 -1.90 -17.72
CA ALA A 37 16.19 -1.18 -16.45
C ALA A 37 16.25 -2.13 -15.25
N GLY A 38 15.81 -3.37 -15.41
CA GLY A 38 15.84 -4.41 -14.35
C GLY A 38 17.23 -4.88 -13.95
N VAL A 39 18.28 -4.54 -14.72
CA VAL A 39 19.68 -4.88 -14.42
C VAL A 39 20.51 -3.68 -13.94
N LYS A 40 19.94 -2.49 -13.91
CA LYS A 40 20.61 -1.28 -13.40
C LYS A 40 20.90 -1.40 -11.91
N LYS A 41 22.03 -0.82 -11.48
CA LYS A 41 22.31 -0.71 -10.04
C LYS A 41 21.32 0.27 -9.40
N VAL A 42 20.79 -0.06 -8.22
CA VAL A 42 19.77 0.74 -7.50
C VAL A 42 20.21 2.20 -7.30
N ARG A 43 21.52 2.46 -7.16
CA ARG A 43 22.06 3.82 -6.98
C ARG A 43 21.80 4.78 -8.14
N VAL A 44 21.60 4.27 -9.36
CA VAL A 44 21.37 5.10 -10.57
C VAL A 44 19.90 5.24 -10.92
N LEU A 45 19.00 4.66 -10.12
CA LEU A 45 17.56 4.75 -10.31
C LEU A 45 17.04 6.11 -9.82
N SER A 46 15.99 6.61 -10.49
CA SER A 46 15.22 7.76 -10.03
C SER A 46 14.53 7.49 -8.69
N GLY A 47 13.98 8.53 -8.05
CA GLY A 47 13.20 8.38 -6.80
C GLY A 47 12.04 7.41 -6.97
N GLY A 48 11.20 7.61 -7.98
CA GLY A 48 10.05 6.74 -8.27
C GLY A 48 10.45 5.31 -8.64
N GLU A 49 11.53 5.13 -9.40
CA GLU A 49 12.06 3.80 -9.69
C GLU A 49 12.52 3.07 -8.41
N LYS A 50 13.17 3.77 -7.47
CA LYS A 50 13.58 3.19 -6.18
C LYS A 50 12.40 2.73 -5.35
N VAL A 51 11.32 3.52 -5.28
CA VAL A 51 10.09 3.16 -4.56
C VAL A 51 9.46 1.92 -5.20
N ARG A 52 9.35 1.87 -6.52
CA ARG A 52 8.81 0.70 -7.24
C ARG A 52 9.63 -0.57 -7.00
N VAL A 53 10.97 -0.46 -7.01
CA VAL A 53 11.86 -1.60 -6.68
C VAL A 53 11.66 -2.08 -5.25
N MET A 54 11.56 -1.14 -4.30
CA MET A 54 11.36 -1.47 -2.89
C MET A 54 10.03 -2.21 -2.69
N LEU A 55 8.94 -1.71 -3.28
CA LEU A 55 7.63 -2.38 -3.24
C LEU A 55 7.65 -3.74 -3.92
N SER A 56 8.27 -3.83 -5.10
CA SER A 56 8.47 -5.11 -5.79
C SER A 56 9.18 -6.13 -4.90
N LYS A 57 10.21 -5.70 -4.18
CA LYS A 57 10.93 -6.55 -3.22
C LYS A 57 10.02 -7.01 -2.07
N LEU A 58 9.22 -6.11 -1.50
CA LEU A 58 8.26 -6.45 -0.45
C LEU A 58 7.21 -7.45 -0.94
N MET A 59 6.65 -7.23 -2.13
CA MET A 59 5.64 -8.10 -2.71
C MET A 59 6.21 -9.49 -3.06
N ILE A 60 7.42 -9.55 -3.61
CA ILE A 60 8.10 -10.82 -3.92
C ILE A 60 8.50 -11.55 -2.63
N SER A 61 8.71 -10.85 -1.52
CA SER A 61 9.07 -11.49 -0.24
C SER A 61 8.00 -12.46 0.27
N GLY A 62 6.78 -12.43 -0.31
CA GLY A 62 5.63 -13.28 0.03
C GLY A 62 5.04 -12.94 1.39
N ALA A 63 5.10 -11.68 1.77
CA ALA A 63 4.38 -11.18 2.91
C ALA A 63 2.88 -11.44 2.73
N ASN A 64 2.20 -11.87 3.78
CA ASN A 64 0.74 -12.06 3.77
C ASN A 64 0.01 -10.73 4.03
N VAL A 65 0.69 -9.77 4.67
CA VAL A 65 0.18 -8.44 5.00
C VAL A 65 1.20 -7.40 4.57
N LEU A 66 0.76 -6.39 3.85
CA LEU A 66 1.53 -5.23 3.46
C LEU A 66 0.91 -3.99 4.10
N ILE A 67 1.71 -3.23 4.83
CA ILE A 67 1.32 -1.95 5.42
C ILE A 67 2.13 -0.86 4.73
N VAL A 68 1.44 0.10 4.11
CA VAL A 68 2.06 1.17 3.32
C VAL A 68 1.40 2.50 3.67
N ASP A 69 2.23 3.48 3.96
CA ASP A 69 1.79 4.83 4.32
C ASP A 69 2.20 5.81 3.22
N GLU A 70 1.21 6.51 2.64
CA GLU A 70 1.34 7.48 1.55
C GLU A 70 2.30 7.04 0.42
N PRO A 71 2.07 5.86 -0.21
CA PRO A 71 3.03 5.29 -1.15
C PRO A 71 3.15 6.07 -2.46
N THR A 72 2.26 7.01 -2.71
CA THR A 72 2.22 7.84 -3.92
C THR A 72 2.99 9.15 -3.79
N ASP A 73 3.40 9.51 -2.56
CA ASP A 73 4.11 10.76 -2.32
C ASP A 73 5.41 10.84 -3.14
N HIS A 74 5.59 11.98 -3.80
CA HIS A 74 6.77 12.28 -4.65
C HIS A 74 6.95 11.38 -5.89
N LEU A 75 5.91 10.64 -6.29
CA LEU A 75 5.91 9.86 -7.53
C LEU A 75 5.34 10.65 -8.70
N ASP A 76 5.87 10.40 -9.90
CA ASP A 76 5.26 10.84 -11.14
C ASP A 76 4.03 9.97 -11.50
N MET A 77 3.18 10.46 -12.39
CA MET A 77 1.93 9.79 -12.79
C MET A 77 2.14 8.37 -13.31
N GLU A 78 3.21 8.13 -14.05
CA GLU A 78 3.54 6.80 -14.56
C GLU A 78 3.89 5.84 -13.43
N SER A 79 4.68 6.30 -12.46
CA SER A 79 5.04 5.54 -11.26
C SER A 79 3.83 5.25 -10.38
N ILE A 80 2.91 6.21 -10.21
CA ILE A 80 1.64 6.01 -9.47
C ILE A 80 0.79 4.93 -10.15
N THR A 81 0.65 4.99 -11.47
CA THR A 81 -0.09 3.98 -12.23
C THR A 81 0.51 2.59 -12.09
N ALA A 82 1.83 2.47 -12.17
CA ALA A 82 2.53 1.19 -12.01
C ALA A 82 2.38 0.64 -10.58
N LEU A 83 2.51 1.52 -9.58
CA LEU A 83 2.29 1.19 -8.18
C LEU A 83 0.88 0.68 -7.95
N ASN A 84 -0.13 1.42 -8.41
CA ASN A 84 -1.54 1.07 -8.25
C ASN A 84 -1.84 -0.31 -8.86
N ASN A 85 -1.36 -0.57 -10.09
CA ASN A 85 -1.48 -1.87 -10.73
C ASN A 85 -0.78 -3.00 -9.94
N GLY A 86 0.30 -2.69 -9.26
CA GLY A 86 0.99 -3.61 -8.36
C GLY A 86 0.17 -3.92 -7.11
N LEU A 87 -0.37 -2.90 -6.45
CA LEU A 87 -1.17 -3.02 -5.24
C LEU A 87 -2.46 -3.82 -5.48
N ILE A 88 -3.18 -3.54 -6.58
CA ILE A 88 -4.39 -4.29 -6.99
C ILE A 88 -4.10 -5.80 -7.14
N LYS A 89 -2.92 -6.16 -7.62
CA LYS A 89 -2.50 -7.56 -7.84
C LYS A 89 -1.86 -8.21 -6.63
N PHE A 90 -1.73 -7.51 -5.52
CA PHE A 90 -1.16 -8.08 -4.31
C PHE A 90 -2.10 -9.16 -3.74
N PRO A 91 -1.64 -10.41 -3.55
CA PRO A 91 -2.53 -11.52 -3.18
C PRO A 91 -2.83 -11.60 -1.67
N GLY A 92 -2.24 -10.71 -0.86
CA GLY A 92 -2.41 -10.67 0.59
C GLY A 92 -3.31 -9.55 1.06
N VAL A 93 -3.31 -9.31 2.37
CA VAL A 93 -3.99 -8.17 2.99
C VAL A 93 -3.14 -6.91 2.79
N LEU A 94 -3.75 -5.88 2.23
CA LEU A 94 -3.15 -4.56 2.05
C LEU A 94 -3.84 -3.57 3.00
N LEU A 95 -3.05 -2.96 3.89
CA LEU A 95 -3.44 -1.81 4.69
C LEU A 95 -2.63 -0.61 4.23
N PHE A 96 -3.29 0.44 3.74
CA PHE A 96 -2.59 1.61 3.23
C PHE A 96 -3.32 2.90 3.56
N SER A 97 -2.58 3.99 3.64
CA SER A 97 -3.10 5.35 3.60
C SER A 97 -2.73 5.98 2.26
N SER A 98 -3.59 6.79 1.70
CA SER A 98 -3.27 7.60 0.51
C SER A 98 -4.22 8.78 0.38
N ARG A 99 -3.70 9.91 -0.13
CA ARG A 99 -4.49 11.08 -0.55
C ARG A 99 -4.89 11.01 -2.01
N ASP A 100 -4.37 10.05 -2.74
CA ASP A 100 -4.71 9.85 -4.14
C ASP A 100 -6.06 9.13 -4.26
N HIS A 101 -7.09 9.89 -4.67
CA HIS A 101 -8.46 9.40 -4.84
C HIS A 101 -8.51 8.17 -5.75
N GLN A 102 -7.80 8.19 -6.88
CA GLN A 102 -7.81 7.11 -7.86
C GLN A 102 -7.23 5.81 -7.29
N VAL A 103 -6.14 5.92 -6.52
CA VAL A 103 -5.50 4.76 -5.88
C VAL A 103 -6.42 4.17 -4.82
N VAL A 104 -7.04 4.99 -3.98
CA VAL A 104 -7.98 4.51 -2.96
C VAL A 104 -9.18 3.84 -3.62
N GLN A 105 -9.81 4.50 -4.61
CA GLN A 105 -11.00 4.00 -5.30
C GLN A 105 -10.77 2.66 -6.00
N THR A 106 -9.60 2.47 -6.61
CA THR A 106 -9.32 1.25 -7.40
C THR A 106 -8.76 0.10 -6.58
N THR A 107 -8.22 0.37 -5.40
CA THR A 107 -7.50 -0.63 -4.59
C THR A 107 -8.27 -1.01 -3.32
N ALA A 108 -8.94 -0.04 -2.67
CA ALA A 108 -9.61 -0.29 -1.41
C ALA A 108 -10.98 -0.93 -1.60
N ASN A 109 -11.28 -1.93 -0.78
CA ASN A 109 -12.59 -2.56 -0.64
C ASN A 109 -13.17 -2.42 0.77
N ARG A 110 -12.45 -1.75 1.66
CA ARG A 110 -12.82 -1.45 3.04
C ARG A 110 -12.19 -0.14 3.44
N ILE A 111 -12.97 0.78 3.96
CA ILE A 111 -12.54 2.10 4.40
C ILE A 111 -12.54 2.16 5.93
N MET A 112 -11.44 2.61 6.49
CA MET A 112 -11.26 2.86 7.90
C MET A 112 -10.90 4.32 8.10
N GLU A 113 -11.78 5.10 8.74
CA GLU A 113 -11.57 6.51 9.04
C GLU A 113 -11.49 6.72 10.55
N ILE A 114 -10.48 7.44 11.01
CA ILE A 114 -10.31 7.80 12.41
C ILE A 114 -10.73 9.25 12.61
N VAL A 115 -11.76 9.48 13.43
CA VAL A 115 -12.28 10.81 13.76
C VAL A 115 -12.28 10.95 15.29
N ASN A 116 -11.49 11.87 15.82
CA ASN A 116 -11.35 12.12 17.26
C ASN A 116 -11.16 10.84 18.09
N GLY A 117 -10.22 9.97 17.66
CA GLY A 117 -9.91 8.72 18.34
C GLY A 117 -10.96 7.61 18.19
N LYS A 118 -12.08 7.86 17.49
CA LYS A 118 -13.10 6.86 17.17
C LYS A 118 -12.90 6.33 15.75
N LEU A 119 -13.13 5.04 15.55
CA LEU A 119 -12.98 4.37 14.26
C LEU A 119 -14.34 4.25 13.57
N ILE A 120 -14.42 4.72 12.34
CA ILE A 120 -15.47 4.39 11.38
C ILE A 120 -14.90 3.33 10.45
N ASP A 121 -15.57 2.19 10.34
CA ASP A 121 -15.13 1.04 9.57
C ASP A 121 -16.28 0.55 8.68
N LYS A 122 -16.06 0.50 7.38
CA LYS A 122 -17.07 0.11 6.39
C LYS A 122 -16.43 -0.69 5.25
N ILE A 123 -17.05 -1.81 4.89
CA ILE A 123 -16.75 -2.54 3.67
C ILE A 123 -17.52 -1.86 2.54
N THR A 124 -16.84 -1.12 1.70
CA THR A 124 -17.41 -0.31 0.62
C THR A 124 -16.30 0.21 -0.28
N THR A 125 -16.64 0.74 -1.43
CA THR A 125 -15.74 1.53 -2.27
C THR A 125 -15.57 2.94 -1.72
N TYR A 126 -14.56 3.66 -2.18
CA TYR A 126 -14.27 5.01 -1.65
C TYR A 126 -15.34 6.02 -2.01
N ASP A 127 -15.84 5.99 -3.25
CA ASP A 127 -16.90 6.91 -3.71
C ASP A 127 -18.20 6.65 -2.94
N GLU A 128 -18.60 5.39 -2.81
CA GLU A 128 -19.79 5.01 -2.03
C GLU A 128 -19.68 5.43 -0.55
N TYR A 129 -18.45 5.38 0.01
CA TYR A 129 -18.19 5.83 1.37
C TYR A 129 -18.39 7.33 1.52
N LEU A 130 -17.91 8.12 0.55
CA LEU A 130 -18.03 9.59 0.57
C LEU A 130 -19.49 10.05 0.41
N GLU A 131 -20.26 9.37 -0.43
CA GLU A 131 -21.68 9.66 -0.70
C GLU A 131 -22.63 9.15 0.39
N ASN A 132 -22.15 8.34 1.33
CA ASN A 132 -22.99 7.67 2.32
C ASN A 132 -23.41 8.60 3.46
N ASP A 133 -24.69 8.93 3.54
CA ASP A 133 -25.28 9.81 4.57
C ASP A 133 -25.06 9.30 6.00
N GLU A 134 -25.05 7.98 6.21
CA GLU A 134 -24.80 7.39 7.54
C GLU A 134 -23.36 7.69 7.99
N MET A 135 -22.41 7.54 7.07
CA MET A 135 -21.00 7.84 7.37
C MET A 135 -20.78 9.32 7.61
N ALA A 136 -21.45 10.19 6.84
CA ALA A 136 -21.42 11.63 7.05
C ALA A 136 -21.98 12.03 8.44
N ARG A 137 -23.08 11.41 8.86
CA ARG A 137 -23.66 11.61 10.21
C ARG A 137 -22.71 11.12 11.31
N LYS A 138 -22.11 9.94 11.17
CA LYS A 138 -21.13 9.42 12.14
C LYS A 138 -19.93 10.35 12.28
N ARG A 139 -19.40 10.85 11.15
CA ARG A 139 -18.31 11.84 11.16
C ARG A 139 -18.71 13.09 11.95
N ALA A 140 -19.88 13.66 11.67
CA ALA A 140 -20.38 14.85 12.36
C ALA A 140 -20.51 14.64 13.88
N VAL A 141 -21.10 13.52 14.31
CA VAL A 141 -21.23 13.17 15.73
C VAL A 141 -19.85 13.00 16.38
N TYR A 142 -18.93 12.29 15.75
CA TYR A 142 -17.59 12.08 16.33
C TYR A 142 -16.74 13.36 16.36
N THR A 143 -17.01 14.30 15.46
CA THR A 143 -16.36 15.62 15.47
C THR A 143 -16.86 16.48 16.63
N THR A 144 -18.17 16.48 16.92
CA THR A 144 -18.76 17.25 18.04
C THR A 144 -18.38 16.68 19.40
N ASP A 145 -18.38 15.37 19.57
CA ASP A 145 -17.97 14.73 20.84
C ASP A 145 -16.52 15.06 21.25
N GLY A 146 -15.66 15.42 20.31
CA GLY A 146 -14.29 15.86 20.61
C GLY A 146 -14.16 17.31 21.08
N MET A 147 -15.13 18.16 20.72
CA MET A 147 -15.12 19.58 21.15
C MET A 147 -15.58 19.76 22.61
N ASP A 148 -16.35 18.82 23.14
CA ASP A 148 -16.83 18.85 24.52
C ASP A 148 -15.83 18.27 25.55
N ALA A 149 -14.77 17.62 25.08
CA ALA A 149 -13.75 17.01 25.93
C ALA A 149 -12.57 17.95 26.30
N ASP A 150 -12.44 19.08 25.61
CA ASP A 150 -11.36 20.07 25.78
C ASP A 150 -11.83 21.35 26.52
N ASN A 151 -13.02 21.36 27.16
CA ASN A 151 -13.52 22.47 28.00
C ASN A 151 -13.54 22.14 29.49
#